data_6267d0b05b5835d7b6ec5951062f60c1
#
_entry.id   6267d0b05b5835d7b6ec5951062f60c1
#
_cell.length_a   1.000
_cell.length_b   1.000
_cell.length_c   1.000
_cell.angle_alpha   90.00
_cell.angle_beta   90.00
_cell.angle_gamma   90.00
#
_symmetry.space_group_name_H-M   'P 1'
#
loop_
_entity.id
_entity.type
_entity.pdbx_description
1 polymer ?
#
loop_
_entity_poly.entity_id
_entity_poly.type
_entity_poly.pdbx_seq_one_letter_code
_entity_poly.pdbx_strand_id
1 'polypeptide(L)'
;MHNHGEHEHHHHHHDTEAADIPADRMAVCPVTGDAIDTAEAEKLGHFRDTDGKRIYLCCATCVQLFDKNPEQYADHHLGHEHHHHIPTTGTLRLKEKEHLTDNVWAFRFTADQSLSWIPGQFIRIEIPHDTPDNEGTKRWFTISSTPHDGFIQITTRVTDTTFKQALAALNVGEKVQLIEQPDGDFVWQESDKPLVLVAGGIGITPFYSMLKARGHSGQPVSATLIYNGRTDELPFKAEFEEASQRHPEFTVHYVIGEPLTAKRLAELVPDINASQVYISGPESMVEALGKQLEENGLTNDNLHQDFFPHYSEANY
;
A
#
# COMPACT_ATOMS: atom_id res chain seq x y z
N MET A 1 -49.28 27.73 15.88
CA MET A 1 -48.18 28.42 15.20
C MET A 1 -46.91 28.12 16.00
N HIS A 2 -46.19 27.08 15.64
CA HIS A 2 -44.84 26.81 16.18
C HIS A 2 -44.01 26.40 14.95
N ASN A 3 -43.03 27.27 14.66
CA ASN A 3 -42.13 27.17 13.55
C ASN A 3 -40.92 26.37 14.05
N HIS A 4 -40.71 25.18 13.50
CA HIS A 4 -39.44 24.42 13.69
C HIS A 4 -38.51 24.75 12.54
N GLY A 5 -37.44 25.51 12.86
CA GLY A 5 -36.33 25.74 11.94
C GLY A 5 -35.49 24.49 11.86
N GLU A 6 -35.41 23.92 10.68
CA GLU A 6 -34.47 22.87 10.31
C GLU A 6 -33.09 23.51 10.13
N HIS A 7 -32.13 23.10 10.95
CA HIS A 7 -30.72 23.42 10.75
C HIS A 7 -30.12 22.34 9.83
N GLU A 8 -30.03 22.66 8.56
CA GLU A 8 -29.19 21.91 7.62
C GLU A 8 -27.72 22.24 7.93
N HIS A 9 -26.98 21.28 8.46
CA HIS A 9 -25.53 21.31 8.52
C HIS A 9 -24.96 20.84 7.19
N HIS A 10 -24.72 21.79 6.28
CA HIS A 10 -23.90 21.55 5.12
C HIS A 10 -22.43 21.48 5.55
N HIS A 11 -21.87 20.27 5.66
CA HIS A 11 -20.43 20.06 5.71
C HIS A 11 -19.89 20.12 4.27
N HIS A 12 -19.46 21.30 3.83
CA HIS A 12 -18.65 21.45 2.65
C HIS A 12 -17.22 20.99 2.98
N HIS A 13 -16.84 19.79 2.55
CA HIS A 13 -15.44 19.45 2.43
C HIS A 13 -14.94 20.05 1.11
N HIS A 14 -14.15 21.12 1.23
CA HIS A 14 -13.41 21.68 0.11
C HIS A 14 -12.14 20.86 -0.05
N ASP A 15 -12.07 20.01 -1.08
CA ASP A 15 -10.80 19.58 -1.68
C ASP A 15 -10.18 20.81 -2.34
N THR A 16 -9.35 21.53 -1.61
CA THR A 16 -8.61 22.69 -2.14
C THR A 16 -7.50 22.11 -3.00
N GLU A 17 -7.57 22.29 -4.32
CA GLU A 17 -6.43 21.97 -5.19
C GLU A 17 -5.21 22.79 -4.73
N ALA A 18 -4.00 22.21 -4.80
CA ALA A 18 -2.77 22.88 -4.36
C ALA A 18 -2.54 24.24 -5.04
N ALA A 19 -3.14 24.45 -6.21
CA ALA A 19 -3.13 25.73 -6.94
C ALA A 19 -3.92 26.86 -6.26
N ASP A 20 -4.85 26.54 -5.36
CA ASP A 20 -5.72 27.50 -4.69
C ASP A 20 -5.24 27.88 -3.27
N ILE A 21 -4.20 27.21 -2.76
CA ILE A 21 -3.63 27.49 -1.45
C ILE A 21 -2.65 28.68 -1.55
N PRO A 22 -2.89 29.78 -0.80
CA PRO A 22 -1.93 30.88 -0.75
C PRO A 22 -0.56 30.41 -0.25
N ALA A 23 0.51 30.87 -0.89
CA ALA A 23 1.88 30.40 -0.63
C ALA A 23 2.34 30.60 0.83
N ASP A 24 1.79 31.60 1.52
CA ASP A 24 2.05 31.90 2.93
C ASP A 24 1.29 30.99 3.91
N ARG A 25 0.36 30.17 3.40
CA ARG A 25 -0.42 29.19 4.16
C ARG A 25 -0.21 27.75 3.68
N MET A 26 0.72 27.54 2.76
CA MET A 26 0.98 26.22 2.21
C MET A 26 2.02 25.47 3.05
N ALA A 27 1.68 24.27 3.49
CA ALA A 27 2.60 23.29 4.08
C ALA A 27 2.51 21.98 3.30
N VAL A 28 3.41 21.03 3.60
CA VAL A 28 3.43 19.70 3.02
C VAL A 28 3.29 18.68 4.15
N CYS A 29 2.40 17.71 3.98
CA CYS A 29 2.24 16.60 4.90
C CYS A 29 3.49 15.70 4.88
N PRO A 30 4.19 15.48 5.99
CA PRO A 30 5.38 14.64 6.00
C PRO A 30 5.07 13.15 5.80
N VAL A 31 3.81 12.75 5.97
CA VAL A 31 3.36 11.36 5.80
C VAL A 31 3.00 11.05 4.36
N THR A 32 2.35 12.01 3.66
CA THR A 32 1.80 11.76 2.31
C THR A 32 2.42 12.62 1.22
N GLY A 33 3.16 13.69 1.56
CA GLY A 33 3.64 14.66 0.59
C GLY A 33 2.56 15.62 0.05
N ASP A 34 1.31 15.52 0.51
CA ASP A 34 0.22 16.38 0.03
C ASP A 34 0.39 17.84 0.48
N ALA A 35 0.03 18.78 -0.40
CA ALA A 35 -0.08 20.18 -0.03
C ALA A 35 -1.26 20.39 0.94
N ILE A 36 -1.04 21.23 1.95
CA ILE A 36 -2.00 21.49 3.04
C ILE A 36 -2.19 22.98 3.20
N ASP A 37 -3.44 23.43 3.32
CA ASP A 37 -3.73 24.76 3.86
C ASP A 37 -3.58 24.72 5.39
N THR A 38 -2.56 25.42 5.91
CA THR A 38 -2.24 25.42 7.34
C THR A 38 -3.38 25.95 8.20
N ALA A 39 -4.16 26.92 7.71
CA ALA A 39 -5.30 27.45 8.44
C ALA A 39 -6.43 26.43 8.57
N GLU A 40 -6.65 25.61 7.55
CA GLU A 40 -7.64 24.53 7.60
C GLU A 40 -7.16 23.38 8.49
N ALA A 41 -5.90 22.98 8.37
CA ALA A 41 -5.30 21.98 9.24
C ALA A 41 -5.36 22.38 10.72
N GLU A 42 -5.13 23.67 11.06
CA GLU A 42 -5.28 24.18 12.41
C GLU A 42 -6.73 24.10 12.92
N LYS A 43 -7.69 24.45 12.07
CA LYS A 43 -9.12 24.35 12.40
C LYS A 43 -9.55 22.92 12.70
N LEU A 44 -8.98 21.95 11.97
CA LEU A 44 -9.29 20.52 12.10
C LEU A 44 -8.44 19.82 13.17
N GLY A 45 -7.44 20.48 13.76
CA GLY A 45 -6.51 19.88 14.71
C GLY A 45 -5.49 18.93 14.08
N HIS A 46 -5.28 19.04 12.77
CA HIS A 46 -4.36 18.21 12.00
C HIS A 46 -2.94 18.78 12.03
N PHE A 47 -2.39 18.97 13.22
CA PHE A 47 -1.00 19.41 13.42
C PHE A 47 -0.41 18.83 14.69
N ARG A 48 0.92 18.86 14.78
CA ARG A 48 1.69 18.52 15.98
C ARG A 48 2.79 19.56 16.20
N ASP A 49 3.01 19.91 17.45
CA ASP A 49 4.12 20.77 17.84
C ASP A 49 5.25 19.87 18.38
N THR A 50 6.36 19.80 17.66
CA THR A 50 7.53 18.96 17.97
C THR A 50 8.79 19.79 17.82
N ASP A 51 9.66 19.80 18.83
CA ASP A 51 10.95 20.52 18.86
C ASP A 51 10.87 22.00 18.47
N GLY A 52 9.77 22.65 18.90
CA GLY A 52 9.56 24.09 18.64
C GLY A 52 9.10 24.41 17.21
N LYS A 53 8.75 23.39 16.43
CA LYS A 53 8.17 23.53 15.09
C LYS A 53 6.75 22.95 15.05
N ARG A 54 5.89 23.58 14.25
CA ARG A 54 4.56 23.03 13.94
C ARG A 54 4.62 22.24 12.65
N ILE A 55 4.22 21.00 12.75
CA ILE A 55 4.13 20.04 11.62
C ILE A 55 2.66 19.88 11.28
N TYR A 56 2.31 20.17 10.04
CA TYR A 56 0.93 20.05 9.55
C TYR A 56 0.72 18.70 8.85
N LEU A 57 -0.48 18.16 9.00
CA LEU A 57 -0.86 16.82 8.53
C LEU A 57 -2.19 16.94 7.76
N CYS A 58 -2.29 16.26 6.62
CA CYS A 58 -3.42 16.47 5.71
C CYS A 58 -4.75 15.89 6.23
N CYS A 59 -4.70 14.90 7.12
CA CYS A 59 -5.91 14.24 7.63
C CYS A 59 -5.67 13.61 9.01
N ALA A 60 -6.75 13.18 9.66
CA ALA A 60 -6.71 12.53 10.97
C ALA A 60 -5.86 11.25 11.00
N THR A 61 -5.80 10.53 9.88
CA THR A 61 -4.96 9.35 9.73
C THR A 61 -3.49 9.68 9.76
N CYS A 62 -3.07 10.70 9.01
CA CYS A 62 -1.68 11.16 9.04
C CYS A 62 -1.27 11.65 10.45
N VAL A 63 -2.22 12.22 11.21
CA VAL A 63 -2.03 12.54 12.62
C VAL A 63 -1.73 11.29 13.45
N GLN A 64 -2.50 10.21 13.26
CA GLN A 64 -2.28 8.96 13.99
C GLN A 64 -0.97 8.27 13.60
N LEU A 65 -0.62 8.26 12.31
CA LEU A 65 0.64 7.69 11.83
C LEU A 65 1.85 8.47 12.36
N PHE A 66 1.76 9.78 12.33
CA PHE A 66 2.80 10.64 12.90
C PHE A 66 2.95 10.44 14.41
N ASP A 67 1.84 10.32 15.16
CA ASP A 67 1.86 10.10 16.61
C ASP A 67 2.48 8.75 17.00
N LYS A 68 2.32 7.72 16.16
CA LYS A 68 2.92 6.40 16.38
C LYS A 68 4.44 6.40 16.22
N ASN A 69 4.97 7.13 15.24
CA ASN A 69 6.40 7.16 14.95
C ASN A 69 6.86 8.56 14.47
N PRO A 70 6.92 9.57 15.37
CA PRO A 70 7.26 10.94 14.98
C PRO A 70 8.65 11.05 14.34
N GLU A 71 9.62 10.27 14.80
CA GLU A 71 11.00 10.33 14.31
C GLU A 71 11.11 9.93 12.83
N GLN A 72 10.31 8.99 12.39
CA GLN A 72 10.26 8.57 10.98
C GLN A 72 9.86 9.72 10.04
N TYR A 73 9.02 10.63 10.51
CA TYR A 73 8.45 11.71 9.70
C TYR A 73 9.05 13.10 10.03
N ALA A 74 9.75 13.25 11.16
CA ALA A 74 10.33 14.53 11.58
C ALA A 74 11.57 14.91 10.76
N ASP A 75 12.37 13.95 10.32
CA ASP A 75 13.59 14.16 9.56
C ASP A 75 13.36 14.54 8.07
N HIS A 76 12.16 14.36 7.55
CA HIS A 76 11.82 14.79 6.19
C HIS A 76 11.87 16.32 5.98
N HIS A 77 12.09 17.11 7.03
CA HIS A 77 12.23 18.58 6.94
C HIS A 77 13.67 19.10 6.96
N LEU A 78 14.70 18.25 7.14
CA LEU A 78 16.09 18.67 7.22
C LEU A 78 16.92 18.22 6.02
N GLY A 79 16.83 18.99 4.92
CA GLY A 79 18.02 19.31 4.10
C GLY A 79 18.63 18.19 3.27
N HIS A 80 17.88 17.26 2.73
CA HIS A 80 18.27 16.61 1.49
C HIS A 80 17.62 17.38 0.33
N GLU A 81 18.39 17.67 -0.71
CA GLU A 81 17.85 18.13 -1.98
C GLU A 81 16.89 17.05 -2.50
N HIS A 82 15.66 17.08 -1.98
CA HIS A 82 14.59 16.35 -2.59
C HIS A 82 14.42 16.99 -3.96
N HIS A 83 14.74 16.22 -4.97
CA HIS A 83 14.10 16.42 -6.24
C HIS A 83 12.61 16.60 -5.91
N HIS A 84 12.11 17.82 -6.08
CA HIS A 84 10.69 18.06 -6.10
C HIS A 84 10.12 17.07 -7.10
N HIS A 85 9.56 15.96 -6.63
CA HIS A 85 8.68 15.16 -7.45
C HIS A 85 7.53 16.10 -7.82
N ILE A 86 7.67 16.75 -8.94
CA ILE A 86 6.51 17.35 -9.60
C ILE A 86 5.57 16.15 -9.78
N PRO A 87 4.35 16.17 -9.23
CA PRO A 87 3.40 15.11 -9.47
C PRO A 87 3.29 14.99 -10.99
N THR A 88 3.85 13.95 -11.55
CA THR A 88 3.70 13.67 -12.98
C THR A 88 2.32 13.03 -13.09
N THR A 89 1.31 13.90 -13.06
CA THR A 89 -0.08 13.52 -13.27
C THR A 89 -0.19 12.91 -14.65
N GLY A 90 -0.49 11.64 -14.69
CA GLY A 90 -0.74 10.89 -15.91
C GLY A 90 -2.16 10.33 -15.89
N THR A 91 -2.50 9.60 -16.91
CA THR A 91 -3.79 8.93 -17.01
C THR A 91 -3.56 7.44 -17.22
N LEU A 92 -4.26 6.64 -16.46
CA LEU A 92 -4.36 5.20 -16.66
C LEU A 92 -5.73 4.87 -17.26
N ARG A 93 -5.76 4.12 -18.35
CA ARG A 93 -6.99 3.66 -19.00
C ARG A 93 -7.24 2.19 -18.66
N LEU A 94 -8.42 1.89 -18.12
CA LEU A 94 -8.80 0.51 -17.83
C LEU A 94 -8.87 -0.31 -19.13
N LYS A 95 -8.05 -1.34 -19.20
CA LYS A 95 -7.99 -2.29 -20.32
C LYS A 95 -8.84 -3.52 -20.05
N GLU A 96 -8.79 -4.00 -18.82
CA GLU A 96 -9.41 -5.25 -18.42
C GLU A 96 -9.64 -5.27 -16.91
N LYS A 97 -10.67 -5.96 -16.46
CA LYS A 97 -10.84 -6.35 -15.07
C LYS A 97 -11.18 -7.83 -15.00
N GLU A 98 -10.57 -8.52 -14.05
CA GLU A 98 -10.68 -9.95 -13.85
C GLU A 98 -11.05 -10.25 -12.39
N HIS A 99 -12.07 -11.06 -12.21
CA HIS A 99 -12.42 -11.59 -10.89
C HIS A 99 -11.52 -12.79 -10.58
N LEU A 100 -10.70 -12.68 -9.55
CA LEU A 100 -9.73 -13.72 -9.20
C LEU A 100 -10.34 -14.72 -8.21
N THR A 101 -10.85 -14.24 -7.09
CA THR A 101 -11.44 -15.08 -6.04
C THR A 101 -12.26 -14.22 -5.08
N ASP A 102 -13.34 -14.76 -4.49
CA ASP A 102 -14.23 -14.09 -3.54
C ASP A 102 -14.51 -12.64 -3.97
N ASN A 103 -14.02 -11.66 -3.21
CA ASN A 103 -14.14 -10.24 -3.52
C ASN A 103 -12.83 -9.62 -4.07
N VAL A 104 -11.86 -10.43 -4.50
CA VAL A 104 -10.58 -9.96 -5.06
C VAL A 104 -10.65 -9.85 -6.57
N TRP A 105 -10.29 -8.68 -7.06
CA TRP A 105 -10.25 -8.33 -8.47
C TRP A 105 -8.90 -7.81 -8.89
N ALA A 106 -8.50 -8.15 -10.13
CA ALA A 106 -7.38 -7.54 -10.82
C ALA A 106 -7.90 -6.51 -11.84
N PHE A 107 -7.33 -5.32 -11.81
CA PHE A 107 -7.62 -4.24 -12.75
C PHE A 107 -6.35 -3.93 -13.54
N ARG A 108 -6.41 -4.11 -14.87
CA ARG A 108 -5.28 -3.88 -15.77
C ARG A 108 -5.47 -2.58 -16.53
N PHE A 109 -4.46 -1.73 -16.47
CA PHE A 109 -4.48 -0.41 -17.09
C PHE A 109 -3.34 -0.25 -18.09
N THR A 110 -3.60 0.53 -19.15
CA THR A 110 -2.57 1.10 -20.01
C THR A 110 -2.34 2.54 -19.59
N ALA A 111 -1.07 2.95 -19.47
CA ALA A 111 -0.72 4.33 -19.21
C ALA A 111 -0.67 5.13 -20.53
N ASP A 112 -1.01 6.42 -20.47
CA ASP A 112 -0.88 7.34 -21.61
C ASP A 112 0.56 7.85 -21.78
N GLN A 113 1.45 7.51 -20.87
CA GLN A 113 2.88 7.80 -20.88
C GLN A 113 3.70 6.55 -20.56
N SER A 114 5.00 6.59 -20.89
CA SER A 114 5.90 5.51 -20.50
C SER A 114 6.11 5.54 -19.00
N LEU A 115 5.79 4.42 -18.33
CA LEU A 115 6.04 4.22 -16.90
C LEU A 115 7.09 3.11 -16.74
N SER A 116 7.99 3.32 -15.79
CA SER A 116 8.94 2.31 -15.34
C SER A 116 8.76 2.09 -13.86
N TRP A 117 8.84 0.82 -13.43
CA TRP A 117 8.75 0.48 -12.01
C TRP A 117 9.59 -0.76 -11.71
N ILE A 118 9.92 -0.91 -10.44
CA ILE A 118 10.53 -2.11 -9.89
C ILE A 118 9.42 -2.93 -9.25
N PRO A 119 9.32 -4.25 -9.49
CA PRO A 119 8.34 -5.11 -8.82
C PRO A 119 8.38 -4.97 -7.30
N GLY A 120 7.21 -4.77 -6.71
CA GLY A 120 7.05 -4.43 -5.29
C GLY A 120 6.66 -2.97 -5.05
N GLN A 121 6.96 -2.07 -5.98
CA GLN A 121 6.55 -0.66 -5.90
C GLN A 121 5.04 -0.47 -6.01
N PHE A 122 4.56 0.67 -5.55
CA PHE A 122 3.16 1.09 -5.58
C PHE A 122 2.95 2.34 -6.45
N ILE A 123 1.69 2.62 -6.76
CA ILE A 123 1.22 3.86 -7.39
C ILE A 123 0.10 4.46 -6.56
N ARG A 124 -0.11 5.76 -6.72
CA ARG A 124 -1.27 6.46 -6.19
C ARG A 124 -2.20 6.86 -7.33
N ILE A 125 -3.44 6.43 -7.26
CA ILE A 125 -4.47 6.78 -8.25
C ILE A 125 -5.63 7.53 -7.60
N GLU A 126 -6.29 8.34 -8.41
CA GLU A 126 -7.51 9.05 -8.05
C GLU A 126 -8.67 8.63 -8.95
N ILE A 127 -9.82 8.40 -8.31
CA ILE A 127 -11.08 8.12 -8.97
C ILE A 127 -12.10 9.11 -8.40
N PRO A 128 -12.39 10.22 -9.10
CA PRO A 128 -13.47 11.11 -8.71
C PRO A 128 -14.81 10.37 -8.70
N HIS A 129 -15.55 10.48 -7.61
CA HIS A 129 -16.87 9.87 -7.46
C HIS A 129 -17.72 10.69 -6.49
N ASP A 130 -19.04 10.55 -6.60
CA ASP A 130 -19.97 11.23 -5.72
C ASP A 130 -19.87 10.69 -4.28
N THR A 131 -19.99 11.58 -3.31
CA THR A 131 -19.99 11.24 -1.88
C THR A 131 -18.80 10.37 -1.43
N PRO A 132 -17.53 10.87 -1.55
CA PRO A 132 -16.38 10.19 -1.02
C PRO A 132 -16.52 9.94 0.49
N ASP A 133 -15.99 8.82 0.96
CA ASP A 133 -15.84 8.57 2.39
C ASP A 133 -14.73 9.44 3.01
N ASN A 134 -14.47 9.26 4.31
CA ASN A 134 -13.46 10.02 5.03
C ASN A 134 -12.02 9.77 4.55
N GLU A 135 -11.80 8.81 3.66
CA GLU A 135 -10.52 8.54 3.02
C GLU A 135 -10.38 9.23 1.65
N GLY A 136 -11.43 9.90 1.14
CA GLY A 136 -11.44 10.69 -0.08
C GLY A 136 -11.35 9.85 -1.37
N THR A 137 -10.87 10.49 -2.45
CA THR A 137 -10.88 9.96 -3.82
C THR A 137 -9.55 9.32 -4.26
N LYS A 138 -8.52 9.30 -3.41
CA LYS A 138 -7.16 8.86 -3.74
C LYS A 138 -6.76 7.63 -2.93
N ARG A 139 -6.10 6.63 -3.57
CA ARG A 139 -5.57 5.44 -2.88
C ARG A 139 -4.25 4.99 -3.47
N TRP A 140 -3.40 4.42 -2.61
CA TRP A 140 -2.20 3.69 -3.01
C TRP A 140 -2.52 2.24 -3.32
N PHE A 141 -1.85 1.70 -4.31
CA PHE A 141 -1.92 0.30 -4.68
C PHE A 141 -0.55 -0.21 -5.09
N THR A 142 -0.16 -1.34 -4.53
CA THR A 142 0.98 -2.10 -5.05
C THR A 142 0.73 -2.49 -6.51
N ILE A 143 1.74 -2.32 -7.34
CA ILE A 143 1.71 -2.79 -8.72
C ILE A 143 1.95 -4.29 -8.73
N SER A 144 0.92 -5.07 -9.06
CA SER A 144 0.97 -6.54 -9.10
C SER A 144 1.38 -7.11 -10.47
N SER A 145 1.65 -6.25 -11.46
CA SER A 145 2.27 -6.62 -12.74
C SER A 145 3.77 -6.36 -12.73
N THR A 146 4.44 -6.87 -13.76
CA THR A 146 5.84 -6.57 -14.05
C THR A 146 5.95 -5.61 -15.24
N PRO A 147 7.07 -4.88 -15.42
CA PRO A 147 7.30 -4.07 -16.62
C PRO A 147 7.19 -4.87 -17.94
N HIS A 148 7.49 -6.16 -17.92
CA HIS A 148 7.39 -7.06 -19.07
C HIS A 148 5.96 -7.32 -19.52
N ASP A 149 4.97 -7.16 -18.64
CA ASP A 149 3.56 -7.37 -18.97
C ASP A 149 3.00 -6.28 -19.90
N GLY A 150 3.64 -5.09 -19.94
CA GLY A 150 3.23 -3.98 -20.79
C GLY A 150 1.93 -3.28 -20.33
N PHE A 151 1.53 -3.50 -19.09
CA PHE A 151 0.39 -2.85 -18.43
C PHE A 151 0.63 -2.73 -16.93
N ILE A 152 -0.04 -1.79 -16.29
CA ILE A 152 -0.13 -1.68 -14.84
C ILE A 152 -1.29 -2.54 -14.34
N GLN A 153 -1.04 -3.47 -13.43
CA GLN A 153 -2.08 -4.22 -12.74
C GLN A 153 -2.11 -3.82 -11.26
N ILE A 154 -3.27 -3.48 -10.78
CA ILE A 154 -3.58 -3.41 -9.35
C ILE A 154 -4.52 -4.55 -9.01
N THR A 155 -4.24 -5.23 -7.90
CA THR A 155 -5.08 -6.33 -7.41
C THR A 155 -5.54 -5.99 -6.01
N THR A 156 -6.84 -6.00 -5.78
CA THR A 156 -7.41 -5.51 -4.53
C THR A 156 -8.73 -6.20 -4.20
N ARG A 157 -9.08 -6.21 -2.91
CA ARG A 157 -10.43 -6.56 -2.47
C ARG A 157 -11.39 -5.41 -2.81
N VAL A 158 -12.51 -5.73 -3.41
CA VAL A 158 -13.63 -4.81 -3.60
C VAL A 158 -14.53 -4.94 -2.35
N THR A 159 -14.51 -3.90 -1.55
CA THR A 159 -15.29 -3.78 -0.30
C THR A 159 -16.37 -2.69 -0.45
N ASP A 160 -17.08 -2.36 0.62
CA ASP A 160 -18.16 -1.37 0.62
C ASP A 160 -17.67 0.09 0.68
N THR A 161 -16.34 0.34 0.67
CA THR A 161 -15.81 1.71 0.62
C THR A 161 -16.17 2.37 -0.72
N THR A 162 -16.47 3.66 -0.69
CA THR A 162 -16.93 4.39 -1.88
C THR A 162 -15.92 4.35 -3.02
N PHE A 163 -14.61 4.44 -2.70
CA PHE A 163 -13.54 4.30 -3.68
C PHE A 163 -13.52 2.92 -4.35
N LYS A 164 -13.63 1.83 -3.57
CA LYS A 164 -13.59 0.46 -4.11
C LYS A 164 -14.80 0.16 -4.98
N GLN A 165 -15.95 0.70 -4.61
CA GLN A 165 -17.18 0.62 -5.44
C GLN A 165 -17.01 1.41 -6.74
N ALA A 166 -16.45 2.62 -6.68
CA ALA A 166 -16.15 3.41 -7.89
C ALA A 166 -15.15 2.69 -8.82
N LEU A 167 -14.09 2.08 -8.25
CA LEU A 167 -13.11 1.28 -9.00
C LEU A 167 -13.78 0.08 -9.68
N ALA A 168 -14.62 -0.64 -8.96
CA ALA A 168 -15.35 -1.80 -9.50
C ALA A 168 -16.37 -1.42 -10.58
N ALA A 169 -16.95 -0.23 -10.48
CA ALA A 169 -17.92 0.30 -11.44
C ALA A 169 -17.30 0.77 -12.76
N LEU A 170 -15.97 1.01 -12.81
CA LEU A 170 -15.30 1.45 -14.04
C LEU A 170 -15.59 0.49 -15.20
N ASN A 171 -15.89 1.07 -16.37
CA ASN A 171 -16.02 0.34 -17.63
C ASN A 171 -14.66 0.28 -18.36
N VAL A 172 -14.45 -0.77 -19.14
CA VAL A 172 -13.27 -0.85 -20.03
C VAL A 172 -13.21 0.38 -20.93
N GLY A 173 -12.06 1.02 -21.00
CA GLY A 173 -11.81 2.26 -21.72
C GLY A 173 -11.93 3.53 -20.88
N GLU A 174 -12.52 3.47 -19.68
CA GLU A 174 -12.55 4.60 -18.75
C GLU A 174 -11.18 4.88 -18.15
N LYS A 175 -10.99 6.11 -17.70
CA LYS A 175 -9.71 6.62 -17.22
C LYS A 175 -9.75 6.92 -15.74
N VAL A 176 -8.61 6.68 -15.08
CA VAL A 176 -8.33 7.15 -13.73
C VAL A 176 -7.09 8.05 -13.76
N GLN A 177 -6.97 8.96 -12.81
CA GLN A 177 -5.80 9.82 -12.69
C GLN A 177 -4.67 9.06 -11.99
N LEU A 178 -3.47 9.10 -12.55
CA LEU A 178 -2.24 8.71 -11.89
C LEU A 178 -1.70 9.95 -11.17
N ILE A 179 -1.69 9.94 -9.85
CA ILE A 179 -1.30 11.09 -9.03
C ILE A 179 0.21 11.10 -8.80
N GLU A 180 0.79 9.93 -8.60
CA GLU A 180 2.22 9.76 -8.38
C GLU A 180 2.76 8.65 -9.26
N GLN A 181 4.02 8.82 -9.71
CA GLN A 181 4.74 7.75 -10.41
C GLN A 181 4.98 6.56 -9.47
N PRO A 182 5.30 5.38 -10.05
CA PRO A 182 5.69 4.23 -9.25
C PRO A 182 6.83 4.57 -8.29
N ASP A 183 6.64 4.27 -7.00
CA ASP A 183 7.58 4.54 -5.92
C ASP A 183 7.53 3.42 -4.86
N GLY A 184 8.48 3.45 -3.91
CA GLY A 184 8.59 2.52 -2.79
C GLY A 184 9.87 1.70 -2.82
N ASP A 185 10.32 1.34 -1.64
CA ASP A 185 11.55 0.59 -1.38
C ASP A 185 11.32 -0.89 -1.01
N PHE A 186 10.06 -1.31 -0.95
CA PHE A 186 9.70 -2.71 -0.72
C PHE A 186 9.89 -3.53 -2.00
N VAL A 187 11.16 -3.70 -2.38
CA VAL A 187 11.59 -4.37 -3.60
C VAL A 187 12.52 -5.54 -3.27
N TRP A 188 12.64 -6.49 -4.20
CA TRP A 188 13.57 -7.61 -4.02
C TRP A 188 15.00 -7.11 -3.90
N GLN A 189 15.65 -7.44 -2.78
CA GLN A 189 17.07 -7.18 -2.57
C GLN A 189 17.86 -8.49 -2.67
N GLU A 190 18.94 -8.49 -3.42
CA GLU A 190 19.83 -9.65 -3.50
C GLU A 190 20.58 -9.78 -2.18
N SER A 191 20.63 -11.01 -1.67
CA SER A 191 21.26 -11.34 -0.39
C SER A 191 21.80 -12.76 -0.42
N ASP A 192 22.88 -13.00 0.31
CA ASP A 192 23.40 -14.35 0.58
C ASP A 192 22.60 -15.09 1.68
N LYS A 193 21.64 -14.41 2.32
CA LYS A 193 20.80 -14.97 3.37
C LYS A 193 19.57 -15.66 2.75
N PRO A 194 19.04 -16.71 3.40
CA PRO A 194 17.75 -17.26 3.01
C PRO A 194 16.66 -16.16 2.99
N LEU A 195 15.80 -16.18 2.00
CA LEU A 195 14.74 -15.22 1.84
C LEU A 195 13.40 -15.81 2.30
N VAL A 196 12.71 -15.10 3.18
CA VAL A 196 11.40 -15.46 3.69
C VAL A 196 10.40 -14.36 3.35
N LEU A 197 9.36 -14.71 2.61
CA LEU A 197 8.27 -13.81 2.19
C LEU A 197 7.03 -14.18 2.99
N VAL A 198 6.47 -13.24 3.74
CA VAL A 198 5.30 -13.44 4.59
C VAL A 198 4.16 -12.57 4.09
N ALA A 199 3.15 -13.19 3.52
CA ALA A 199 1.99 -12.50 2.95
C ALA A 199 0.75 -12.71 3.81
N GLY A 200 0.05 -11.63 4.14
CA GLY A 200 -1.29 -11.67 4.68
C GLY A 200 -2.33 -11.25 3.64
N GLY A 201 -3.20 -12.18 3.20
CA GLY A 201 -4.26 -11.91 2.24
C GLY A 201 -3.80 -11.15 1.00
N ILE A 202 -4.33 -9.93 0.77
CA ILE A 202 -3.96 -9.12 -0.40
C ILE A 202 -2.52 -8.60 -0.35
N GLY A 203 -1.82 -8.68 0.80
CA GLY A 203 -0.39 -8.43 0.91
C GLY A 203 0.49 -9.35 0.06
N ILE A 204 -0.11 -10.30 -0.63
CA ILE A 204 0.57 -11.13 -1.64
C ILE A 204 1.01 -10.34 -2.88
N THR A 205 0.42 -9.19 -3.15
CA THR A 205 0.61 -8.45 -4.42
C THR A 205 2.05 -8.05 -4.72
N PRO A 206 2.88 -7.52 -3.79
CA PRO A 206 4.27 -7.24 -4.08
C PRO A 206 5.08 -8.52 -4.37
N PHE A 207 4.85 -9.58 -3.63
CA PHE A 207 5.55 -10.85 -3.84
C PHE A 207 5.19 -11.50 -5.17
N TYR A 208 3.93 -11.39 -5.59
CA TYR A 208 3.52 -11.87 -6.91
C TYR A 208 4.30 -11.17 -8.03
N SER A 209 4.38 -9.83 -8.01
CA SER A 209 5.14 -9.07 -9.00
C SER A 209 6.65 -9.37 -8.96
N MET A 210 7.25 -9.47 -7.77
CA MET A 210 8.66 -9.80 -7.59
C MET A 210 9.01 -11.19 -8.16
N LEU A 211 8.26 -12.22 -7.77
CA LEU A 211 8.49 -13.60 -8.20
C LEU A 211 8.26 -13.75 -9.71
N LYS A 212 7.23 -13.12 -10.25
CA LYS A 212 6.95 -13.11 -11.68
C LYS A 212 8.07 -12.45 -12.49
N ALA A 213 8.62 -11.34 -12.00
CA ALA A 213 9.73 -10.66 -12.67
C ALA A 213 11.00 -11.53 -12.72
N ARG A 214 11.30 -12.23 -11.64
CA ARG A 214 12.44 -13.18 -11.61
C ARG A 214 12.23 -14.33 -12.59
N GLY A 215 11.03 -14.88 -12.66
CA GLY A 215 10.68 -15.88 -13.66
C GLY A 215 10.88 -15.39 -15.10
N HIS A 216 10.47 -14.15 -15.41
CA HIS A 216 10.66 -13.54 -16.74
C HIS A 216 12.14 -13.31 -17.09
N SER A 217 12.95 -12.92 -16.11
CA SER A 217 14.39 -12.67 -16.31
C SER A 217 15.24 -13.96 -16.25
N GLY A 218 14.63 -15.12 -16.03
CA GLY A 218 15.33 -16.39 -15.86
C GLY A 218 16.23 -16.44 -14.62
N GLN A 219 16.01 -15.56 -13.66
CA GLN A 219 16.74 -15.54 -12.39
C GLN A 219 16.23 -16.65 -11.48
N PRO A 220 17.10 -17.24 -10.65
CA PRO A 220 16.67 -18.25 -9.69
C PRO A 220 15.69 -17.64 -8.68
N VAL A 221 14.69 -18.44 -8.31
CA VAL A 221 13.76 -18.11 -7.23
C VAL A 221 14.10 -19.01 -6.06
N SER A 222 14.93 -18.50 -5.13
CA SER A 222 15.26 -19.18 -3.88
C SER A 222 14.62 -18.39 -2.73
N ALA A 223 13.47 -18.87 -2.27
CA ALA A 223 12.69 -18.21 -1.22
C ALA A 223 11.70 -19.18 -0.58
N THR A 224 11.32 -18.89 0.66
CA THR A 224 10.17 -19.51 1.32
C THR A 224 9.03 -18.50 1.41
N LEU A 225 7.91 -18.78 0.76
CA LEU A 225 6.68 -18.00 0.86
C LEU A 225 5.77 -18.60 1.93
N ILE A 226 5.37 -17.79 2.90
CA ILE A 226 4.33 -18.13 3.87
C ILE A 226 3.13 -17.26 3.56
N TYR A 227 2.06 -17.90 3.07
CA TYR A 227 0.86 -17.22 2.64
C TYR A 227 -0.30 -17.49 3.60
N ASN A 228 -0.66 -16.47 4.38
CA ASN A 228 -1.75 -16.52 5.35
C ASN A 228 -3.05 -16.00 4.75
N GLY A 229 -4.13 -16.71 4.98
CA GLY A 229 -5.49 -16.33 4.57
C GLY A 229 -6.56 -16.93 5.45
N ARG A 230 -7.76 -16.33 5.41
CA ARG A 230 -8.93 -16.86 6.16
C ARG A 230 -9.46 -18.15 5.54
N THR A 231 -9.45 -18.22 4.24
CA THR A 231 -9.94 -19.36 3.45
C THR A 231 -8.85 -19.82 2.48
N ASP A 232 -9.02 -20.98 1.91
CA ASP A 232 -8.11 -21.53 0.90
C ASP A 232 -8.25 -20.86 -0.49
N GLU A 233 -9.21 -19.97 -0.65
CA GLU A 233 -9.40 -19.16 -1.86
C GLU A 233 -8.42 -17.97 -1.87
N LEU A 234 -7.17 -18.26 -2.19
CA LEU A 234 -6.08 -17.31 -2.20
C LEU A 234 -5.76 -16.81 -3.62
N PRO A 235 -5.69 -15.49 -3.86
CA PRO A 235 -5.24 -14.96 -5.14
C PRO A 235 -3.87 -15.50 -5.53
N PHE A 236 -3.68 -15.82 -6.81
CA PHE A 236 -2.41 -16.29 -7.38
C PHE A 236 -1.88 -17.62 -6.82
N LYS A 237 -2.71 -18.39 -6.10
CA LYS A 237 -2.30 -19.66 -5.50
C LYS A 237 -1.77 -20.64 -6.55
N ALA A 238 -2.47 -20.77 -7.67
CA ALA A 238 -2.08 -21.69 -8.74
C ALA A 238 -0.72 -21.31 -9.35
N GLU A 239 -0.45 -20.02 -9.52
CA GLU A 239 0.82 -19.52 -10.05
C GLU A 239 1.99 -19.80 -9.09
N PHE A 240 1.77 -19.68 -7.77
CA PHE A 240 2.80 -20.03 -6.78
C PHE A 240 3.05 -21.53 -6.72
N GLU A 241 2.02 -22.36 -6.83
CA GLU A 241 2.15 -23.82 -6.92
C GLU A 241 2.94 -24.23 -8.17
N GLU A 242 2.64 -23.62 -9.32
CA GLU A 242 3.39 -23.84 -10.56
C GLU A 242 4.84 -23.37 -10.45
N ALA A 243 5.08 -22.18 -9.84
CA ALA A 243 6.42 -21.68 -9.60
C ALA A 243 7.23 -22.61 -8.68
N SER A 244 6.61 -23.15 -7.63
CA SER A 244 7.25 -24.10 -6.72
C SER A 244 7.62 -25.43 -7.42
N GLN A 245 6.84 -25.86 -8.40
CA GLN A 245 7.18 -27.04 -9.20
C GLN A 245 8.35 -26.80 -10.15
N ARG A 246 8.48 -25.58 -10.68
CA ARG A 246 9.56 -25.21 -11.61
C ARG A 246 10.87 -24.87 -10.90
N HIS A 247 10.80 -24.35 -9.68
CA HIS A 247 11.93 -23.88 -8.90
C HIS A 247 12.05 -24.67 -7.59
N PRO A 248 12.90 -25.71 -7.53
CA PRO A 248 13.00 -26.55 -6.33
C PRO A 248 13.42 -25.83 -5.05
N GLU A 249 14.05 -24.66 -5.19
CA GLU A 249 14.46 -23.80 -4.06
C GLU A 249 13.36 -22.80 -3.63
N PHE A 250 12.21 -22.81 -4.30
CA PHE A 250 11.04 -22.03 -3.93
C PHE A 250 10.01 -22.91 -3.24
N THR A 251 9.77 -22.64 -1.97
CA THR A 251 8.79 -23.35 -1.14
C THR A 251 7.62 -22.47 -0.77
N VAL A 252 6.41 -23.03 -0.74
CA VAL A 252 5.20 -22.31 -0.32
C VAL A 252 4.54 -23.03 0.84
N HIS A 253 4.24 -22.29 1.92
CA HIS A 253 3.44 -22.75 3.04
C HIS A 253 2.16 -21.93 3.13
N TYR A 254 1.03 -22.61 3.13
CA TYR A 254 -0.28 -21.97 3.34
C TYR A 254 -0.70 -22.10 4.79
N VAL A 255 -1.05 -20.98 5.44
CA VAL A 255 -1.58 -20.93 6.80
C VAL A 255 -3.00 -20.40 6.71
N ILE A 256 -3.98 -21.29 6.87
CA ILE A 256 -5.39 -21.01 6.57
C ILE A 256 -6.22 -21.03 7.85
N GLY A 257 -7.04 -19.98 8.06
CA GLY A 257 -8.04 -19.91 9.14
C GLY A 257 -7.47 -19.68 10.53
N GLU A 258 -6.18 -19.44 10.64
CA GLU A 258 -5.50 -19.13 11.91
C GLU A 258 -4.61 -17.89 11.79
N PRO A 259 -4.46 -17.10 12.87
CA PRO A 259 -3.53 -15.98 12.90
C PRO A 259 -2.08 -16.45 12.77
N LEU A 260 -1.29 -15.72 11.99
CA LEU A 260 0.14 -15.98 11.87
C LEU A 260 0.88 -15.37 13.07
N THR A 261 1.78 -16.14 13.68
CA THR A 261 2.59 -15.74 14.83
C THR A 261 4.07 -16.01 14.55
N ALA A 262 4.99 -15.31 15.24
CA ALA A 262 6.42 -15.58 15.12
C ALA A 262 6.77 -17.03 15.51
N LYS A 263 6.06 -17.62 16.47
CA LYS A 263 6.21 -19.04 16.81
C LYS A 263 5.88 -19.93 15.61
N ARG A 264 4.75 -19.66 14.92
CA ARG A 264 4.35 -20.44 13.74
C ARG A 264 5.33 -20.26 12.59
N LEU A 265 5.86 -19.05 12.41
CA LEU A 265 6.92 -18.78 11.44
C LEU A 265 8.19 -19.60 11.74
N ALA A 266 8.63 -19.65 12.98
CA ALA A 266 9.82 -20.43 13.41
C ALA A 266 9.62 -21.95 13.27
N GLU A 267 8.39 -22.45 13.40
CA GLU A 267 8.06 -23.87 13.12
C GLU A 267 8.18 -24.18 11.62
N LEU A 268 7.80 -23.25 10.74
CA LEU A 268 7.87 -23.42 9.28
C LEU A 268 9.26 -23.13 8.73
N VAL A 269 9.97 -22.16 9.33
CA VAL A 269 11.32 -21.72 8.96
C VAL A 269 12.18 -21.65 10.22
N PRO A 270 12.83 -22.75 10.62
CA PRO A 270 13.59 -22.80 11.88
C PRO A 270 14.71 -21.75 12.00
N ASP A 271 15.34 -21.37 10.88
CA ASP A 271 16.43 -20.41 10.82
C ASP A 271 15.97 -18.99 10.43
N ILE A 272 14.71 -18.63 10.74
CA ILE A 272 14.12 -17.34 10.34
C ILE A 272 14.95 -16.14 10.82
N ASN A 273 15.59 -16.21 11.98
CA ASN A 273 16.43 -15.14 12.52
C ASN A 273 17.75 -14.92 11.74
N ALA A 274 18.18 -15.93 10.96
CA ALA A 274 19.31 -15.82 10.05
C ALA A 274 18.90 -15.41 8.61
N SER A 275 17.60 -15.22 8.39
CA SER A 275 17.01 -14.96 7.08
C SER A 275 16.80 -13.46 6.85
N GLN A 276 16.60 -13.08 5.60
CA GLN A 276 16.03 -11.81 5.21
C GLN A 276 14.52 -11.99 5.11
N VAL A 277 13.75 -11.24 5.88
CA VAL A 277 12.32 -11.43 6.05
C VAL A 277 11.56 -10.23 5.51
N TYR A 278 10.63 -10.49 4.59
CA TYR A 278 9.69 -9.52 4.04
C TYR A 278 8.29 -9.83 4.56
N ILE A 279 7.60 -8.84 5.09
CA ILE A 279 6.22 -8.99 5.58
C ILE A 279 5.35 -7.97 4.87
N SER A 280 4.28 -8.43 4.21
CA SER A 280 3.27 -7.55 3.61
C SER A 280 1.86 -8.04 3.93
N GLY A 281 0.98 -7.11 4.32
CA GLY A 281 -0.40 -7.41 4.69
C GLY A 281 -1.08 -6.30 5.48
N PRO A 282 -2.08 -6.66 6.31
CA PRO A 282 -2.73 -5.74 7.22
C PRO A 282 -1.73 -5.13 8.20
N GLU A 283 -1.89 -3.84 8.49
CA GLU A 283 -1.02 -3.09 9.40
C GLU A 283 -0.84 -3.82 10.74
N SER A 284 -1.95 -4.24 11.37
CA SER A 284 -1.93 -4.96 12.66
C SER A 284 -1.12 -6.26 12.62
N MET A 285 -1.18 -7.01 11.50
CA MET A 285 -0.39 -8.23 11.33
C MET A 285 1.09 -7.92 11.13
N VAL A 286 1.41 -6.96 10.28
CA VAL A 286 2.80 -6.57 9.96
C VAL A 286 3.50 -6.06 11.21
N GLU A 287 2.88 -5.13 11.95
CA GLU A 287 3.42 -4.58 13.21
C GLU A 287 3.61 -5.69 14.27
N ALA A 288 2.59 -6.52 14.49
CA ALA A 288 2.64 -7.57 15.50
C ALA A 288 3.71 -8.63 15.20
N LEU A 289 3.81 -9.07 13.94
CA LEU A 289 4.82 -10.04 13.52
C LEU A 289 6.23 -9.46 13.55
N GLY A 290 6.40 -8.23 13.04
CA GLY A 290 7.69 -7.55 13.05
C GLY A 290 8.25 -7.44 14.48
N LYS A 291 7.44 -6.89 15.39
CA LYS A 291 7.79 -6.78 16.79
C LYS A 291 8.15 -8.15 17.42
N GLN A 292 7.34 -9.19 17.19
CA GLN A 292 7.59 -10.52 17.71
C GLN A 292 8.91 -11.12 17.16
N LEU A 293 9.22 -10.90 15.87
CA LEU A 293 10.44 -11.39 15.26
C LEU A 293 11.68 -10.68 15.83
N GLU A 294 11.62 -9.36 16.03
CA GLU A 294 12.67 -8.57 16.66
C GLU A 294 12.92 -9.02 18.11
N GLU A 295 11.86 -9.22 18.91
CA GLU A 295 11.93 -9.74 20.26
C GLU A 295 12.55 -11.15 20.31
N ASN A 296 12.43 -11.94 19.24
CA ASN A 296 13.05 -13.26 19.09
C ASN A 296 14.43 -13.24 18.44
N GLY A 297 14.99 -12.05 18.13
CA GLY A 297 16.37 -11.87 17.70
C GLY A 297 16.59 -11.61 16.21
N LEU A 298 15.54 -11.39 15.41
CA LEU A 298 15.70 -10.88 14.05
C LEU A 298 16.18 -9.42 14.13
N THR A 299 17.19 -9.05 13.35
CA THR A 299 17.70 -7.68 13.31
C THR A 299 16.88 -6.83 12.32
N ASN A 300 16.72 -5.53 12.61
CA ASN A 300 16.00 -4.58 11.74
C ASN A 300 16.53 -4.54 10.31
N ASP A 301 17.83 -4.67 10.11
CA ASP A 301 18.44 -4.70 8.77
C ASP A 301 17.98 -5.89 7.91
N ASN A 302 17.40 -6.90 8.54
CA ASN A 302 16.89 -8.10 7.88
C ASN A 302 15.37 -8.14 7.79
N LEU A 303 14.68 -7.13 8.33
CA LEU A 303 13.23 -7.05 8.36
C LEU A 303 12.75 -5.94 7.42
N HIS A 304 11.97 -6.33 6.41
CA HIS A 304 11.33 -5.43 5.47
C HIS A 304 9.82 -5.53 5.66
N GLN A 305 9.17 -4.41 5.86
CA GLN A 305 7.75 -4.34 6.18
C GLN A 305 7.01 -3.43 5.20
N ASP A 306 5.90 -3.93 4.68
CA ASP A 306 4.96 -3.18 3.85
C ASP A 306 3.55 -3.43 4.36
N PHE A 307 2.82 -2.38 4.64
CA PHE A 307 1.45 -2.49 5.10
C PHE A 307 0.52 -1.54 4.35
N PHE A 308 -0.71 -1.95 4.24
CA PHE A 308 -1.74 -1.16 3.59
C PHE A 308 -2.50 -0.38 4.66
N PRO A 309 -2.33 0.96 4.74
CA PRO A 309 -3.08 1.80 5.68
C PRO A 309 -4.58 1.54 5.54
N HIS A 310 -5.30 1.49 6.68
CA HIS A 310 -6.76 1.26 6.76
C HIS A 310 -7.25 -0.15 6.41
N TYR A 311 -6.38 -1.10 6.10
CA TYR A 311 -6.76 -2.50 6.07
C TYR A 311 -6.79 -3.05 7.49
N SER A 312 -7.98 -3.02 8.10
CA SER A 312 -8.22 -3.66 9.40
C SER A 312 -8.58 -5.14 9.21
N GLU A 313 -8.49 -5.92 10.29
CA GLU A 313 -8.97 -7.32 10.31
C GLU A 313 -10.44 -7.45 9.91
N ALA A 314 -11.25 -6.40 10.05
CA ALA A 314 -12.65 -6.39 9.65
C ALA A 314 -12.85 -6.36 8.13
N ASN A 315 -11.86 -5.81 7.39
CA ASN A 315 -11.88 -5.70 5.91
C ASN A 315 -11.07 -6.80 5.23
N TYR A 316 -10.65 -7.78 6.00
CA TYR A 316 -9.71 -8.84 5.62
C TYR A 316 -10.42 -10.09 5.12
#